data_8c0d8b55b1f99604f311d23bd6443986
#
_entry.id   8c0d8b55b1f99604f311d23bd6443986
#
_cell.length_a   1.000
_cell.length_b   1.000
_cell.length_c   1.000
_cell.angle_alpha   90.00
_cell.angle_beta   90.00
_cell.angle_gamma   90.00
#
_symmetry.space_group_name_H-M   'P 1'
#
loop_
_entity.id
_entity.type
_entity.pdbx_description
1 polymer ?
#
loop_
_entity_poly.entity_id
_entity_poly.type
_entity_poly.pdbx_seq_one_letter_code
_entity_poly.pdbx_strand_id
1 'polypeptide(L)'
;MMKGTRWLAVASPIAFLLIWEGMSRSGILDARFFPPPSAILRTLAAMTATGVLPHHIGVSVRRILLGFLVGAVPAVAAGLLMGLSRPVRAALMPLVSAIYPIPKIAIYPLVIFYLGIGEASKISIVALSIFFLVLLNTMAGVLGLDRAYFNIARAYGAGMMGTFTTIAFPGALPAIFTGLKLGMGFALIVIVGAELLGSDAGIGHLIWQSYQIFAVEAMFAGLLVTAVLGWLATIALDWLERRALPWRV
;
A
#
# COMPACT_ATOMS: atom_id res chain seq x y z
N MET A 1 -8.14 6.40 23.34
CA MET A 1 -9.49 6.68 22.79
C MET A 1 -10.53 6.45 23.88
N MET A 2 -11.35 7.44 24.19
CA MET A 2 -12.40 7.36 25.21
C MET A 2 -13.39 6.24 24.87
N LYS A 3 -13.75 5.40 25.86
CA LYS A 3 -14.66 4.24 25.70
C LYS A 3 -16.04 4.61 25.12
N GLY A 4 -16.47 5.90 25.23
CA GLY A 4 -17.78 6.38 24.80
C GLY A 4 -17.96 6.63 23.29
N THR A 5 -16.92 6.56 22.45
CA THR A 5 -17.02 6.90 21.01
C THR A 5 -16.79 5.72 20.06
N ARG A 6 -16.57 4.52 20.58
CA ARG A 6 -16.35 3.32 19.75
C ARG A 6 -17.54 2.95 18.87
N TRP A 7 -18.76 3.22 19.34
CA TRP A 7 -19.97 2.97 18.57
C TRP A 7 -20.07 3.88 17.33
N LEU A 8 -19.52 5.11 17.38
CA LEU A 8 -19.50 6.02 16.24
C LEU A 8 -18.64 5.47 15.08
N ALA A 9 -17.57 4.76 15.39
CA ALA A 9 -16.71 4.14 14.36
C ALA A 9 -17.43 3.04 13.56
N VAL A 10 -18.48 2.44 14.12
CA VAL A 10 -19.33 1.45 13.45
C VAL A 10 -20.57 2.11 12.88
N ALA A 11 -21.17 3.05 13.62
CA ALA A 11 -22.40 3.70 13.20
C ALA A 11 -22.22 4.59 11.98
N SER A 12 -21.09 5.29 11.84
CA SER A 12 -20.86 6.21 10.72
C SER A 12 -20.78 5.52 9.36
N PRO A 13 -20.06 4.40 9.14
CA PRO A 13 -20.09 3.70 7.87
C PRO A 13 -21.47 3.10 7.55
N ILE A 14 -22.17 2.57 8.58
CA ILE A 14 -23.51 2.01 8.39
C ILE A 14 -24.48 3.13 8.01
N ALA A 15 -24.46 4.26 8.69
CA ALA A 15 -25.32 5.41 8.37
C ALA A 15 -25.05 5.91 6.94
N PHE A 16 -23.78 6.01 6.54
CA PHE A 16 -23.41 6.37 5.17
C PHE A 16 -24.01 5.41 4.13
N LEU A 17 -23.88 4.10 4.34
CA LEU A 17 -24.44 3.10 3.43
C LEU A 17 -25.96 3.14 3.38
N LEU A 18 -26.64 3.34 4.51
CA LEU A 18 -28.11 3.46 4.54
C LEU A 18 -28.59 4.74 3.83
N ILE A 19 -27.91 5.87 4.00
CA ILE A 19 -28.22 7.11 3.30
C ILE A 19 -28.05 6.90 1.80
N TRP A 20 -26.94 6.32 1.36
CA TRP A 20 -26.69 6.04 -0.05
C TRP A 20 -27.76 5.06 -0.62
N GLU A 21 -28.08 3.99 0.07
CA GLU A 21 -29.13 3.06 -0.33
C GLU A 21 -30.48 3.80 -0.51
N GLY A 22 -30.86 4.64 0.46
CA GLY A 22 -32.08 5.44 0.42
C GLY A 22 -32.11 6.45 -0.74
N MET A 23 -31.02 7.17 -0.95
CA MET A 23 -30.91 8.16 -2.04
C MET A 23 -30.95 7.51 -3.44
N SER A 24 -30.32 6.36 -3.59
CA SER A 24 -30.34 5.60 -4.85
C SER A 24 -31.74 5.02 -5.13
N ARG A 25 -32.41 4.45 -4.12
CA ARG A 25 -33.74 3.88 -4.28
C ARG A 25 -34.86 4.93 -4.47
N SER A 26 -34.72 6.12 -3.87
CA SER A 26 -35.67 7.23 -4.04
C SER A 26 -35.55 7.95 -5.37
N GLY A 27 -34.54 7.65 -6.19
CA GLY A 27 -34.30 8.30 -7.46
C GLY A 27 -33.59 9.66 -7.34
N ILE A 28 -33.19 10.09 -6.12
CA ILE A 28 -32.34 11.28 -5.92
C ILE A 28 -30.98 11.08 -6.59
N LEU A 29 -30.42 9.87 -6.46
CA LEU A 29 -29.26 9.46 -7.24
C LEU A 29 -29.73 8.56 -8.37
N ASP A 30 -29.24 8.80 -9.58
CA ASP A 30 -29.52 7.91 -10.73
C ASP A 30 -28.84 6.55 -10.50
N ALA A 31 -29.63 5.51 -10.29
CA ALA A 31 -29.13 4.16 -10.01
C ALA A 31 -28.24 3.59 -11.12
N ARG A 32 -28.31 4.12 -12.33
CA ARG A 32 -27.43 3.72 -13.45
C ARG A 32 -25.97 4.11 -13.19
N PHE A 33 -25.73 5.24 -12.48
CA PHE A 33 -24.39 5.73 -12.16
C PHE A 33 -24.02 5.50 -10.70
N PHE A 34 -25.01 5.48 -9.81
CA PHE A 34 -24.85 5.27 -8.38
C PHE A 34 -25.77 4.14 -7.90
N PRO A 35 -25.47 2.88 -8.24
CA PRO A 35 -26.30 1.75 -7.84
C PRO A 35 -26.39 1.64 -6.31
N PRO A 36 -27.52 1.13 -5.79
CA PRO A 36 -27.67 0.97 -4.35
C PRO A 36 -26.66 -0.05 -3.83
N PRO A 37 -26.07 0.13 -2.64
CA PRO A 37 -25.15 -0.81 -1.99
C PRO A 37 -25.61 -2.26 -2.01
N SER A 38 -26.92 -2.51 -1.86
CA SER A 38 -27.49 -3.85 -1.92
C SER A 38 -27.36 -4.51 -3.31
N ALA A 39 -27.39 -3.76 -4.41
CA ALA A 39 -27.17 -4.28 -5.76
C ALA A 39 -25.68 -4.61 -5.97
N ILE A 40 -24.78 -3.72 -5.50
CA ILE A 40 -23.33 -3.96 -5.53
C ILE A 40 -22.98 -5.24 -4.78
N LEU A 41 -23.53 -5.46 -3.59
CA LEU A 41 -23.28 -6.67 -2.79
C LEU A 41 -23.82 -7.93 -3.47
N ARG A 42 -24.97 -7.87 -4.15
CA ARG A 42 -25.48 -9.00 -4.95
C ARG A 42 -24.56 -9.35 -6.12
N THR A 43 -24.10 -8.33 -6.86
CA THR A 43 -23.17 -8.50 -7.96
C THR A 43 -21.84 -9.09 -7.47
N LEU A 44 -21.33 -8.60 -6.33
CA LEU A 44 -20.14 -9.12 -5.69
C LEU A 44 -20.30 -10.60 -5.31
N ALA A 45 -21.43 -10.98 -4.72
CA ALA A 45 -21.71 -12.36 -4.38
C ALA A 45 -21.80 -13.26 -5.63
N ALA A 46 -22.48 -12.81 -6.70
CA ALA A 46 -22.58 -13.52 -7.96
C ALA A 46 -21.20 -13.73 -8.62
N MET A 47 -20.36 -12.67 -8.68
CA MET A 47 -19.01 -12.75 -9.24
C MET A 47 -18.08 -13.63 -8.39
N THR A 48 -18.32 -13.70 -7.09
CA THR A 48 -17.58 -14.62 -6.20
C THR A 48 -18.00 -16.07 -6.46
N ALA A 49 -19.30 -16.35 -6.58
CA ALA A 49 -19.82 -17.67 -6.83
C ALA A 49 -19.40 -18.23 -8.20
N THR A 50 -19.26 -17.37 -9.21
CA THR A 50 -18.78 -17.77 -10.55
C THR A 50 -17.27 -17.93 -10.64
N GLY A 51 -16.51 -17.60 -9.59
CA GLY A 51 -15.05 -17.65 -9.57
C GLY A 51 -14.34 -16.48 -10.28
N VAL A 52 -15.08 -15.59 -10.94
CA VAL A 52 -14.51 -14.43 -11.66
C VAL A 52 -13.77 -13.52 -10.70
N LEU A 53 -14.41 -13.09 -9.62
CA LEU A 53 -13.82 -12.18 -8.66
C LEU A 53 -12.62 -12.77 -7.92
N PRO A 54 -12.66 -14.01 -7.39
CA PRO A 54 -11.50 -14.64 -6.76
C PRO A 54 -10.28 -14.72 -7.67
N HIS A 55 -10.47 -15.00 -8.96
CA HIS A 55 -9.38 -15.02 -9.95
C HIS A 55 -8.68 -13.66 -10.04
N HIS A 56 -9.43 -12.58 -10.25
CA HIS A 56 -8.87 -11.22 -10.36
C HIS A 56 -8.20 -10.77 -9.06
N ILE A 57 -8.79 -11.08 -7.90
CA ILE A 57 -8.18 -10.82 -6.58
C ILE A 57 -6.83 -11.55 -6.46
N GLY A 58 -6.79 -12.84 -6.77
CA GLY A 58 -5.57 -13.64 -6.67
C GLY A 58 -4.42 -13.08 -7.52
N VAL A 59 -4.73 -12.65 -8.74
CA VAL A 59 -3.74 -12.03 -9.65
C VAL A 59 -3.21 -10.72 -9.07
N SER A 60 -4.09 -9.79 -8.67
CA SER A 60 -3.66 -8.50 -8.11
C SER A 60 -2.88 -8.67 -6.79
N VAL A 61 -3.34 -9.54 -5.89
CA VAL A 61 -2.65 -9.81 -4.62
C VAL A 61 -1.26 -10.37 -4.86
N ARG A 62 -1.09 -11.31 -5.78
CA ARG A 62 0.22 -11.86 -6.14
C ARG A 62 1.17 -10.76 -6.63
N ARG A 63 0.70 -9.88 -7.53
CA ARG A 63 1.49 -8.76 -8.06
C ARG A 63 1.89 -7.77 -6.97
N ILE A 64 0.94 -7.43 -6.09
CA ILE A 64 1.19 -6.55 -4.95
C ILE A 64 2.25 -7.14 -4.03
N LEU A 65 2.10 -8.40 -3.63
CA LEU A 65 3.04 -9.04 -2.70
C LEU A 65 4.44 -9.13 -3.30
N LEU A 66 4.58 -9.55 -4.56
CA LEU A 66 5.87 -9.61 -5.23
C LEU A 66 6.49 -8.22 -5.39
N GLY A 67 5.72 -7.23 -5.87
CA GLY A 67 6.19 -5.86 -6.01
C GLY A 67 6.56 -5.24 -4.65
N PHE A 68 5.78 -5.55 -3.61
CA PHE A 68 6.06 -5.11 -2.25
C PHE A 68 7.40 -5.66 -1.74
N LEU A 69 7.65 -6.94 -1.89
CA LEU A 69 8.92 -7.54 -1.47
C LEU A 69 10.11 -6.99 -2.26
N VAL A 70 9.98 -6.92 -3.59
CA VAL A 70 11.04 -6.40 -4.48
C VAL A 70 11.34 -4.93 -4.21
N GLY A 71 10.34 -4.13 -3.84
CA GLY A 71 10.52 -2.71 -3.52
C GLY A 71 10.95 -2.44 -2.08
N ALA A 72 10.29 -3.07 -1.10
CA ALA A 72 10.50 -2.78 0.32
C ALA A 72 11.86 -3.26 0.84
N VAL A 73 12.31 -4.44 0.44
CA VAL A 73 13.58 -5.00 0.95
C VAL A 73 14.76 -4.09 0.62
N PRO A 74 15.02 -3.73 -0.65
CA PRO A 74 16.11 -2.80 -0.97
C PRO A 74 15.88 -1.39 -0.43
N ALA A 75 14.62 -0.94 -0.30
CA ALA A 75 14.30 0.36 0.27
C ALA A 75 14.68 0.46 1.76
N VAL A 76 14.39 -0.57 2.55
CA VAL A 76 14.81 -0.65 3.96
C VAL A 76 16.33 -0.64 4.05
N ALA A 77 17.02 -1.45 3.25
CA ALA A 77 18.48 -1.50 3.24
C ALA A 77 19.10 -0.13 2.88
N ALA A 78 18.61 0.51 1.81
CA ALA A 78 19.07 1.82 1.38
C ALA A 78 18.74 2.92 2.42
N GLY A 79 17.55 2.89 3.01
CA GLY A 79 17.13 3.82 4.05
C GLY A 79 17.98 3.73 5.31
N LEU A 80 18.29 2.51 5.78
CA LEU A 80 19.21 2.27 6.90
C LEU A 80 20.61 2.78 6.57
N LEU A 81 21.12 2.48 5.38
CA LEU A 81 22.45 2.93 4.94
C LEU A 81 22.54 4.45 4.86
N MET A 82 21.53 5.12 4.29
CA MET A 82 21.46 6.58 4.23
C MET A 82 21.27 7.21 5.62
N GLY A 83 20.54 6.54 6.51
CA GLY A 83 20.36 6.99 7.90
C GLY A 83 21.66 6.98 8.69
N LEU A 84 22.44 5.90 8.57
CA LEU A 84 23.68 5.69 9.31
C LEU A 84 24.88 6.44 8.71
N SER A 85 24.94 6.59 7.39
CA SER A 85 26.10 7.15 6.67
C SER A 85 25.80 8.53 6.09
N ARG A 86 26.44 9.57 6.65
CA ARG A 86 26.34 10.94 6.13
C ARG A 86 26.79 11.08 4.67
N PRO A 87 27.97 10.51 4.25
CA PRO A 87 28.40 10.64 2.86
C PRO A 87 27.46 9.93 1.89
N VAL A 88 26.96 8.74 2.22
CA VAL A 88 25.98 8.02 1.37
C VAL A 88 24.70 8.84 1.23
N ARG A 89 24.19 9.38 2.34
CA ARG A 89 23.01 10.24 2.31
C ARG A 89 23.24 11.49 1.46
N ALA A 90 24.38 12.17 1.62
CA ALA A 90 24.70 13.36 0.84
C ALA A 90 24.78 13.08 -0.66
N ALA A 91 25.28 11.91 -1.05
CA ALA A 91 25.38 11.49 -2.45
C ALA A 91 24.02 11.09 -3.05
N LEU A 92 23.17 10.35 -2.31
CA LEU A 92 21.93 9.79 -2.84
C LEU A 92 20.71 10.70 -2.66
N MET A 93 20.70 11.57 -1.66
CA MET A 93 19.53 12.41 -1.35
C MET A 93 19.10 13.33 -2.51
N PRO A 94 20.01 13.97 -3.28
CA PRO A 94 19.61 14.76 -4.44
C PRO A 94 18.86 13.94 -5.49
N LEU A 95 19.30 12.70 -5.74
CA LEU A 95 18.64 11.78 -6.68
C LEU A 95 17.27 11.35 -6.16
N VAL A 96 17.18 10.99 -4.88
CA VAL A 96 15.91 10.62 -4.24
C VAL A 96 14.92 11.79 -4.33
N SER A 97 15.37 13.02 -4.01
CA SER A 97 14.53 14.22 -4.05
C SER A 97 14.04 14.58 -5.46
N ALA A 98 14.85 14.29 -6.48
CA ALA A 98 14.48 14.54 -7.87
C ALA A 98 13.47 13.49 -8.41
N ILE A 99 13.63 12.21 -8.02
CA ILE A 99 12.83 11.11 -8.57
C ILE A 99 11.54 10.87 -7.77
N TYR A 100 11.57 11.11 -6.45
CA TYR A 100 10.41 10.83 -5.58
C TYR A 100 9.12 11.54 -6.01
N PRO A 101 9.12 12.84 -6.39
CA PRO A 101 7.89 13.54 -6.76
C PRO A 101 7.27 13.08 -8.07
N ILE A 102 8.00 12.34 -8.92
CA ILE A 102 7.49 11.91 -10.23
C ILE A 102 6.31 10.94 -10.01
N PRO A 103 5.12 11.20 -10.60
CA PRO A 103 3.97 10.30 -10.50
C PRO A 103 4.32 8.92 -11.09
N LYS A 104 4.31 7.88 -10.25
CA LYS A 104 4.79 6.54 -10.66
C LYS A 104 3.96 5.95 -11.80
N ILE A 105 2.64 6.18 -11.79
CA ILE A 105 1.78 5.71 -12.87
C ILE A 105 2.11 6.36 -14.22
N ALA A 106 2.62 7.60 -14.22
CA ALA A 106 3.06 8.27 -15.45
C ALA A 106 4.33 7.65 -16.06
N ILE A 107 5.13 6.96 -15.24
CA ILE A 107 6.32 6.21 -15.71
C ILE A 107 5.92 4.85 -16.30
N TYR A 108 4.72 4.36 -16.02
CA TYR A 108 4.32 3.00 -16.38
C TYR A 108 4.45 2.68 -17.89
N PRO A 109 4.10 3.59 -18.83
CA PRO A 109 4.36 3.34 -20.26
C PRO A 109 5.84 3.07 -20.58
N LEU A 110 6.78 3.76 -19.92
CA LEU A 110 8.22 3.51 -20.07
C LEU A 110 8.59 2.13 -19.51
N VAL A 111 8.01 1.73 -18.39
CA VAL A 111 8.24 0.39 -17.81
C VAL A 111 7.72 -0.69 -18.74
N ILE A 112 6.57 -0.48 -19.39
CA ILE A 112 6.04 -1.40 -20.42
C ILE A 112 6.97 -1.44 -21.63
N PHE A 113 7.51 -0.31 -22.05
CA PHE A 113 8.42 -0.24 -23.19
C PHE A 113 9.68 -1.11 -22.99
N TYR A 114 10.24 -1.12 -21.77
CA TYR A 114 11.44 -1.90 -21.46
C TYR A 114 11.17 -3.35 -21.05
N LEU A 115 10.06 -3.62 -20.32
CA LEU A 115 9.78 -4.94 -19.74
C LEU A 115 8.63 -5.68 -20.44
N GLY A 116 8.00 -5.05 -21.40
CA GLY A 116 6.83 -5.59 -22.10
C GLY A 116 5.53 -5.49 -21.31
N ILE A 117 4.42 -5.81 -21.98
CA ILE A 117 3.08 -5.91 -21.37
C ILE A 117 3.01 -7.25 -20.66
N GLY A 118 3.34 -7.29 -19.34
CA GLY A 118 3.37 -8.56 -18.62
C GLY A 118 3.40 -8.38 -17.10
N GLU A 119 3.70 -9.46 -16.39
CA GLU A 119 3.81 -9.46 -14.93
C GLU A 119 4.99 -8.62 -14.46
N ALA A 120 6.12 -8.67 -15.18
CA ALA A 120 7.34 -7.95 -14.82
C ALA A 120 7.11 -6.44 -14.74
N SER A 121 6.42 -5.84 -15.71
CA SER A 121 6.14 -4.39 -15.71
C SER A 121 5.23 -3.98 -14.56
N LYS A 122 4.21 -4.78 -14.23
CA LYS A 122 3.28 -4.53 -13.13
C LYS A 122 3.97 -4.65 -11.75
N ILE A 123 4.75 -5.70 -11.56
CA ILE A 123 5.53 -5.90 -10.33
C ILE A 123 6.56 -4.77 -10.15
N SER A 124 7.25 -4.37 -11.23
CA SER A 124 8.27 -3.31 -11.20
C SER A 124 7.69 -1.95 -10.86
N ILE A 125 6.52 -1.58 -11.42
CA ILE A 125 5.92 -0.27 -11.10
C ILE A 125 5.40 -0.22 -9.66
N VAL A 126 4.87 -1.31 -9.13
CA VAL A 126 4.52 -1.43 -7.72
C VAL A 126 5.78 -1.29 -6.85
N ALA A 127 6.84 -2.03 -7.15
CA ALA A 127 8.11 -1.96 -6.43
C ALA A 127 8.69 -0.54 -6.39
N LEU A 128 8.72 0.14 -7.54
CA LEU A 128 9.19 1.51 -7.66
C LEU A 128 8.35 2.49 -6.83
N SER A 129 7.04 2.25 -6.76
CA SER A 129 6.10 3.13 -6.04
C SER A 129 6.31 3.12 -4.54
N ILE A 130 6.55 1.94 -3.96
CA ILE A 130 6.74 1.80 -2.53
C ILE A 130 8.17 2.08 -2.08
N PHE A 131 9.16 1.89 -2.98
CA PHE A 131 10.57 2.03 -2.68
C PHE A 131 10.90 3.35 -1.99
N PHE A 132 10.51 4.48 -2.56
CA PHE A 132 10.84 5.79 -2.00
C PHE A 132 10.14 6.07 -0.67
N LEU A 133 8.89 5.64 -0.51
CA LEU A 133 8.15 5.80 0.74
C LEU A 133 8.81 5.03 1.89
N VAL A 134 9.17 3.78 1.65
CA VAL A 134 9.83 2.93 2.64
C VAL A 134 11.24 3.45 2.92
N LEU A 135 12.01 3.82 1.89
CA LEU A 135 13.35 4.37 2.03
C LEU A 135 13.38 5.62 2.90
N LEU A 136 12.53 6.61 2.59
CA LEU A 136 12.50 7.88 3.31
C LEU A 136 12.06 7.72 4.76
N ASN A 137 11.04 6.89 5.02
CA ASN A 137 10.60 6.60 6.40
C ASN A 137 11.67 5.85 7.18
N THR A 138 12.32 4.87 6.57
CA THR A 138 13.42 4.12 7.20
C THR A 138 14.58 5.03 7.56
N MET A 139 15.02 5.87 6.61
CA MET A 139 16.06 6.85 6.85
C MET A 139 15.69 7.83 7.97
N ALA A 140 14.47 8.37 7.95
CA ALA A 140 13.97 9.26 8.98
C ALA A 140 13.94 8.58 10.36
N GLY A 141 13.58 7.29 10.42
CA GLY A 141 13.59 6.49 11.63
C GLY A 141 14.97 6.42 12.27
N VAL A 142 16.01 6.15 11.47
CA VAL A 142 17.40 6.14 11.97
C VAL A 142 17.86 7.53 12.42
N LEU A 143 17.52 8.57 11.66
CA LEU A 143 17.92 9.95 11.98
C LEU A 143 17.21 10.51 13.22
N GLY A 144 16.02 9.99 13.52
CA GLY A 144 15.24 10.35 14.70
C GLY A 144 15.72 9.71 16.00
N LEU A 145 16.68 8.78 15.95
CA LEU A 145 17.23 8.15 17.15
C LEU A 145 18.12 9.13 17.92
N ASP A 146 17.96 9.12 19.26
CA ASP A 146 18.80 9.93 20.14
C ASP A 146 20.28 9.53 19.99
N ARG A 147 21.11 10.54 19.80
CA ARG A 147 22.58 10.37 19.72
C ARG A 147 23.19 9.77 20.97
N ALA A 148 22.52 9.90 22.11
CA ALA A 148 22.95 9.28 23.37
C ALA A 148 23.13 7.79 23.21
N TYR A 149 22.20 7.08 22.54
CA TYR A 149 22.32 5.64 22.29
C TYR A 149 23.60 5.28 21.53
N PHE A 150 23.92 6.04 20.49
CA PHE A 150 25.15 5.81 19.71
C PHE A 150 26.43 6.15 20.50
N ASN A 151 26.37 7.13 21.41
CA ASN A 151 27.49 7.48 22.28
C ASN A 151 27.74 6.38 23.31
N ILE A 152 26.66 5.87 23.92
CA ILE A 152 26.74 4.73 24.88
C ILE A 152 27.35 3.50 24.18
N ALA A 153 26.86 3.13 23.00
CA ALA A 153 27.38 1.99 22.25
C ALA A 153 28.91 2.12 22.02
N ARG A 154 29.36 3.30 21.64
CA ARG A 154 30.79 3.58 21.44
C ARG A 154 31.58 3.48 22.74
N ALA A 155 31.04 4.00 23.85
CA ALA A 155 31.69 3.90 25.17
C ALA A 155 31.87 2.45 25.65
N TYR A 156 30.92 1.57 25.29
CA TYR A 156 30.99 0.12 25.55
C TYR A 156 31.75 -0.66 24.48
N GLY A 157 32.42 0.02 23.53
CA GLY A 157 33.23 -0.63 22.49
C GLY A 157 32.43 -1.36 21.41
N ALA A 158 31.14 -1.06 21.26
CA ALA A 158 30.33 -1.67 20.22
C ALA A 158 30.84 -1.26 18.82
N GLY A 159 31.20 -2.24 18.00
CA GLY A 159 31.53 -2.05 16.60
C GLY A 159 30.32 -1.67 15.75
N MET A 160 30.54 -1.43 14.45
CA MET A 160 29.50 -1.00 13.52
C MET A 160 28.31 -2.00 13.49
N MET A 161 28.58 -3.30 13.41
CA MET A 161 27.55 -4.35 13.39
C MET A 161 26.76 -4.39 14.70
N GLY A 162 27.42 -4.28 15.85
CA GLY A 162 26.76 -4.21 17.15
C GLY A 162 25.84 -2.99 17.25
N THR A 163 26.32 -1.81 16.85
CA THR A 163 25.50 -0.59 16.81
C THR A 163 24.31 -0.71 15.85
N PHE A 164 24.50 -1.36 14.70
CA PHE A 164 23.44 -1.61 13.74
C PHE A 164 22.35 -2.53 14.30
N THR A 165 22.75 -3.70 14.84
CA THR A 165 21.79 -4.75 15.27
C THR A 165 21.10 -4.42 16.59
N THR A 166 21.73 -3.68 17.50
CA THR A 166 21.18 -3.38 18.83
C THR A 166 20.51 -2.01 18.94
N ILE A 167 20.86 -1.06 18.07
CA ILE A 167 20.34 0.32 18.17
C ILE A 167 19.63 0.74 16.90
N ALA A 168 20.35 0.79 15.75
CA ALA A 168 19.84 1.44 14.56
C ALA A 168 18.65 0.70 13.96
N PHE A 169 18.77 -0.59 13.73
CA PHE A 169 17.70 -1.40 13.14
C PHE A 169 16.49 -1.54 14.07
N PRO A 170 16.63 -1.97 15.36
CA PRO A 170 15.48 -2.04 16.26
C PRO A 170 14.82 -0.67 16.52
N GLY A 171 15.63 0.37 16.65
CA GLY A 171 15.12 1.72 16.89
C GLY A 171 14.39 2.32 15.67
N ALA A 172 14.79 1.96 14.45
CA ALA A 172 14.13 2.40 13.22
C ALA A 172 12.89 1.58 12.87
N LEU A 173 12.67 0.40 13.44
CA LEU A 173 11.55 -0.49 13.12
C LEU A 173 10.17 0.20 13.12
N PRO A 174 9.82 1.06 14.09
CA PRO A 174 8.54 1.76 14.06
C PRO A 174 8.35 2.61 12.79
N ALA A 175 9.40 3.31 12.37
CA ALA A 175 9.36 4.13 11.17
C ALA A 175 9.38 3.26 9.89
N ILE A 176 10.08 2.13 9.91
CA ILE A 176 10.04 1.13 8.83
C ILE A 176 8.60 0.65 8.64
N PHE A 177 7.92 0.22 9.71
CA PHE A 177 6.51 -0.20 9.62
C PHE A 177 5.58 0.91 9.14
N THR A 178 5.81 2.16 9.55
CA THR A 178 5.09 3.32 9.01
C THR A 178 5.28 3.42 7.51
N GLY A 179 6.52 3.32 7.02
CA GLY A 179 6.84 3.32 5.60
C GLY A 179 6.21 2.16 4.84
N LEU A 180 6.21 0.94 5.42
CA LEU A 180 5.59 -0.25 4.83
C LEU A 180 4.07 -0.09 4.69
N LYS A 181 3.38 0.45 5.70
CA LYS A 181 1.93 0.70 5.65
C LYS A 181 1.57 1.74 4.60
N LEU A 182 2.27 2.86 4.57
CA LEU A 182 2.09 3.88 3.53
C LEU A 182 2.38 3.30 2.14
N GLY A 183 3.47 2.54 2.00
CA GLY A 183 3.84 1.86 0.77
C GLY A 183 2.78 0.89 0.28
N MET A 184 2.15 0.13 1.18
CA MET A 184 1.07 -0.81 0.83
C MET A 184 -0.17 -0.09 0.28
N GLY A 185 -0.56 1.03 0.88
CA GLY A 185 -1.66 1.86 0.34
C GLY A 185 -1.35 2.36 -1.07
N PHE A 186 -0.13 2.84 -1.31
CA PHE A 186 0.31 3.26 -2.64
C PHE A 186 0.42 2.08 -3.63
N ALA A 187 0.85 0.90 -3.19
CA ALA A 187 0.91 -0.30 -4.02
C ALA A 187 -0.45 -0.66 -4.61
N LEU A 188 -1.52 -0.58 -3.81
CA LEU A 188 -2.89 -0.82 -4.25
C LEU A 188 -3.36 0.20 -5.30
N ILE A 189 -3.10 1.48 -5.09
CA ILE A 189 -3.46 2.54 -6.04
C ILE A 189 -2.74 2.31 -7.37
N VAL A 190 -1.44 2.03 -7.32
CA VAL A 190 -0.60 1.89 -8.52
C VAL A 190 -0.91 0.60 -9.28
N ILE A 191 -1.15 -0.53 -8.59
CA ILE A 191 -1.46 -1.77 -9.29
C ILE A 191 -2.81 -1.69 -10.02
N VAL A 192 -3.84 -1.12 -9.38
CA VAL A 192 -5.15 -0.91 -10.05
C VAL A 192 -4.95 -0.04 -11.29
N GLY A 193 -4.24 1.08 -11.20
CA GLY A 193 -3.93 1.92 -12.34
C GLY A 193 -3.12 1.22 -13.44
N ALA A 194 -2.14 0.40 -13.09
CA ALA A 194 -1.36 -0.37 -14.05
C ALA A 194 -2.19 -1.47 -14.75
N GLU A 195 -3.11 -2.10 -14.02
CA GLU A 195 -4.01 -3.11 -14.56
C GLU A 195 -5.10 -2.52 -15.47
N LEU A 196 -5.51 -1.26 -15.27
CA LEU A 196 -6.38 -0.52 -16.18
C LEU A 196 -5.71 -0.32 -17.56
N LEU A 197 -4.41 -0.07 -17.59
CA LEU A 197 -3.67 0.35 -18.80
C LEU A 197 -3.15 -0.80 -19.68
N GLY A 198 -3.26 -2.05 -19.24
CA GLY A 198 -2.74 -3.15 -20.06
C GLY A 198 -2.61 -4.45 -19.27
N SER A 199 -3.73 -5.06 -18.95
CA SER A 199 -3.76 -6.35 -18.26
C SER A 199 -4.92 -7.20 -18.77
N ASP A 200 -4.74 -8.52 -18.76
CA ASP A 200 -5.79 -9.48 -19.09
C ASP A 200 -6.50 -10.00 -17.83
N ALA A 201 -5.98 -9.66 -16.66
CA ALA A 201 -6.54 -10.05 -15.37
C ALA A 201 -6.08 -9.10 -14.25
N GLY A 202 -6.80 -9.11 -13.14
CA GLY A 202 -6.59 -8.25 -11.98
C GLY A 202 -7.79 -7.38 -11.69
N ILE A 203 -7.85 -6.77 -10.50
CA ILE A 203 -9.00 -5.96 -10.06
C ILE A 203 -9.13 -4.70 -10.94
N GLY A 204 -8.02 -4.07 -11.31
CA GLY A 204 -8.03 -2.93 -12.22
C GLY A 204 -8.56 -3.30 -13.60
N HIS A 205 -8.15 -4.45 -14.15
CA HIS A 205 -8.70 -4.97 -15.40
C HIS A 205 -10.22 -5.22 -15.30
N LEU A 206 -10.68 -5.83 -14.20
CA LEU A 206 -12.10 -6.05 -13.94
C LEU A 206 -12.89 -4.74 -13.95
N ILE A 207 -12.38 -3.70 -13.27
CA ILE A 207 -13.00 -2.37 -13.24
C ILE A 207 -13.06 -1.78 -14.65
N TRP A 208 -11.97 -1.87 -15.42
CA TRP A 208 -11.90 -1.35 -16.79
C TRP A 208 -12.85 -2.05 -17.74
N GLN A 209 -12.88 -3.38 -17.71
CA GLN A 209 -13.79 -4.18 -18.52
C GLN A 209 -15.25 -3.86 -18.19
N SER A 210 -15.58 -3.75 -16.90
CA SER A 210 -16.91 -3.37 -16.44
C SER A 210 -17.30 -1.96 -16.89
N TYR A 211 -16.35 -1.02 -16.89
CA TYR A 211 -16.57 0.34 -17.44
C TYR A 211 -16.93 0.30 -18.93
N GLN A 212 -16.20 -0.47 -19.74
CA GLN A 212 -16.42 -0.55 -21.19
C GLN A 212 -17.83 -1.04 -21.57
N ILE A 213 -18.46 -1.87 -20.74
CA ILE A 213 -19.80 -2.42 -20.97
C ILE A 213 -20.87 -1.77 -20.08
N PHE A 214 -20.54 -0.67 -19.39
CA PHE A 214 -21.44 0.03 -18.46
C PHE A 214 -22.01 -0.85 -17.33
N ALA A 215 -21.29 -1.90 -16.91
CA ALA A 215 -21.64 -2.73 -15.76
C ALA A 215 -21.21 -2.04 -14.44
N VAL A 216 -21.94 -0.99 -14.05
CA VAL A 216 -21.56 -0.07 -12.97
C VAL A 216 -21.48 -0.77 -11.61
N GLU A 217 -22.40 -1.72 -11.33
CA GLU A 217 -22.36 -2.52 -10.09
C GLU A 217 -21.07 -3.35 -9.98
N ALA A 218 -20.57 -3.89 -11.11
CA ALA A 218 -19.32 -4.65 -11.13
C ALA A 218 -18.10 -3.73 -10.94
N MET A 219 -18.13 -2.49 -11.47
CA MET A 219 -17.11 -1.48 -11.18
C MET A 219 -17.04 -1.18 -9.68
N PHE A 220 -18.19 -0.89 -9.05
CA PHE A 220 -18.24 -0.64 -7.60
C PHE A 220 -17.84 -1.85 -6.79
N ALA A 221 -18.17 -3.07 -7.23
CA ALA A 221 -17.70 -4.31 -6.58
C ALA A 221 -16.17 -4.40 -6.60
N GLY A 222 -15.52 -4.07 -7.73
CA GLY A 222 -14.05 -4.01 -7.84
C GLY A 222 -13.43 -2.96 -6.92
N LEU A 223 -14.03 -1.76 -6.83
CA LEU A 223 -13.58 -0.69 -5.93
C LEU A 223 -13.74 -1.11 -4.46
N LEU A 224 -14.87 -1.72 -4.10
CA LEU A 224 -15.11 -2.22 -2.74
C LEU A 224 -14.08 -3.28 -2.34
N VAL A 225 -13.78 -4.21 -3.25
CA VAL A 225 -12.75 -5.24 -3.02
C VAL A 225 -11.38 -4.60 -2.82
N THR A 226 -11.03 -3.59 -3.61
CA THR A 226 -9.77 -2.86 -3.43
C THR A 226 -9.68 -2.21 -2.04
N ALA A 227 -10.76 -1.59 -1.58
CA ALA A 227 -10.84 -0.99 -0.25
C ALA A 227 -10.70 -2.04 0.87
N VAL A 228 -11.38 -3.19 0.73
CA VAL A 228 -11.28 -4.31 1.68
C VAL A 228 -9.87 -4.89 1.72
N LEU A 229 -9.23 -5.07 0.56
CA LEU A 229 -7.84 -5.55 0.49
C LEU A 229 -6.87 -4.57 1.17
N GLY A 230 -7.06 -3.26 0.97
CA GLY A 230 -6.26 -2.23 1.65
C GLY A 230 -6.42 -2.27 3.17
N TRP A 231 -7.65 -2.43 3.64
CA TRP A 231 -7.95 -2.58 5.06
C TRP A 231 -7.34 -3.86 5.65
N LEU A 232 -7.49 -5.00 4.98
CA LEU A 232 -6.90 -6.27 5.41
C LEU A 232 -5.36 -6.21 5.43
N ALA A 233 -4.75 -5.60 4.42
CA ALA A 233 -3.30 -5.42 4.36
C ALA A 233 -2.79 -4.53 5.51
N THR A 234 -3.54 -3.47 5.86
CA THR A 234 -3.21 -2.62 7.02
C THR A 234 -3.29 -3.41 8.32
N ILE A 235 -4.35 -4.20 8.54
CA ILE A 235 -4.47 -5.07 9.73
C ILE A 235 -3.32 -6.08 9.80
N ALA A 236 -2.96 -6.69 8.67
CA ALA A 236 -1.85 -7.64 8.63
C ALA A 236 -0.52 -6.97 9.00
N LEU A 237 -0.25 -5.79 8.48
CA LEU A 237 0.96 -5.01 8.82
C LEU A 237 0.94 -4.53 10.28
N ASP A 238 -0.22 -4.14 10.83
CA ASP A 238 -0.36 -3.80 12.24
C ASP A 238 -0.10 -5.00 13.16
N TRP A 239 -0.53 -6.17 12.75
CA TRP A 239 -0.28 -7.41 13.49
C TRP A 239 1.22 -7.78 13.45
N LEU A 240 1.86 -7.66 12.28
CA LEU A 240 3.30 -7.87 12.12
C LEU A 240 4.11 -6.88 12.95
N GLU A 241 3.72 -5.58 12.93
CA GLU A 241 4.38 -4.54 13.73
C GLU A 241 4.32 -4.88 15.21
N ARG A 242 3.13 -5.22 15.73
CA ARG A 242 2.98 -5.60 17.15
C ARG A 242 3.83 -6.81 17.55
N ARG A 243 4.03 -7.75 16.64
CA ARG A 243 4.91 -8.88 16.90
C ARG A 243 6.40 -8.52 16.82
N ALA A 244 6.76 -7.65 15.91
CA ALA A 244 8.14 -7.19 15.73
C ALA A 244 8.61 -6.19 16.80
N LEU A 245 7.65 -5.51 17.48
CA LEU A 245 7.90 -4.43 18.44
C LEU A 245 7.30 -4.75 19.83
N PRO A 246 7.68 -5.86 20.48
CA PRO A 246 7.10 -6.24 21.77
C PRO A 246 7.40 -5.24 22.90
N TRP A 247 8.40 -4.38 22.73
CA TRP A 247 8.77 -3.31 23.68
C TRP A 247 7.96 -2.03 23.54
N ARG A 248 7.12 -1.92 22.52
CA ARG A 248 6.25 -0.75 22.28
C ARG A 248 4.82 -1.12 22.70
N VAL A 249 4.56 -1.06 24.00
CA VAL A 249 3.22 -1.26 24.59
C VAL A 249 2.50 0.07 24.68
#